data_721b0e9ed9d0b5d258ca646611e297c3
#
_entry.id   721b0e9ed9d0b5d258ca646611e297c3
#
_cell.length_a   1.000
_cell.length_b   1.000
_cell.length_c   1.000
_cell.angle_alpha   90.00
_cell.angle_beta   90.00
_cell.angle_gamma   90.00
#
_symmetry.space_group_name_H-M   'P 1'
#
loop_
_entity.id
_entity.type
_entity.pdbx_description
1 polymer ?
#
loop_
_entity_poly.entity_id
_entity_poly.type
_entity_poly.pdbx_seq_one_letter_code
_entity_poly.pdbx_strand_id
1 'polypeptide(L)'
;PIGDIVLATNSNRTIADFLATGHYETRPSIRTLASAMDVGAPSNMERLRHLFPDFGSLRTAVECYPVHDQAIRFQIAKDYSRFGRLWCPHTATGFWVYDNLPESRRLDKAWIVVATAHPAKFNNIVQGIVNLQEIEIPPPLASLLELPVQFESLGTELEAFGEALARWDN
;
A
#
# COMPACT_ATOMS: atom_id res chain seq x y z
N PRO A 1 11.10 20.83 -3.15
CA PRO A 1 10.99 20.25 -1.79
C PRO A 1 9.68 19.46 -1.70
N ILE A 2 9.71 18.31 -1.03
CA ILE A 2 8.51 17.57 -0.65
C ILE A 2 7.97 18.25 0.61
N GLY A 3 6.68 18.55 0.61
CA GLY A 3 5.98 19.11 1.76
C GLY A 3 5.48 18.00 2.70
N ASP A 4 4.17 17.96 2.94
CA ASP A 4 3.57 16.99 3.83
C ASP A 4 3.65 15.57 3.27
N ILE A 5 3.87 14.61 4.15
CA ILE A 5 3.82 13.18 3.84
C ILE A 5 2.60 12.59 4.55
N VAL A 6 1.67 12.02 3.76
CA VAL A 6 0.48 11.36 4.28
C VAL A 6 0.52 9.90 3.89
N LEU A 7 0.55 9.03 4.88
CA LEU A 7 0.48 7.59 4.73
C LEU A 7 -0.98 7.14 4.77
N ALA A 8 -1.35 6.25 3.86
CA ALA A 8 -2.62 5.57 3.86
C ALA A 8 -2.38 4.09 4.12
N THR A 9 -2.95 3.55 5.17
CA THR A 9 -2.88 2.13 5.52
C THR A 9 -4.25 1.48 5.40
N ASN A 10 -4.30 0.16 5.30
CA ASN A 10 -5.54 -0.58 5.45
C ASN A 10 -5.92 -0.72 6.95
N SER A 11 -6.76 -1.70 7.30
CA SER A 11 -7.16 -1.96 8.69
C SER A 11 -6.02 -2.42 9.60
N ASN A 12 -4.83 -2.70 9.06
CA ASN A 12 -3.62 -2.96 9.84
C ASN A 12 -3.01 -1.62 10.27
N ARG A 13 -3.44 -1.13 11.42
CA ARG A 13 -3.25 0.25 11.92
C ARG A 13 -1.95 0.49 12.69
N THR A 14 -1.00 -0.43 12.71
CA THR A 14 0.19 -0.35 13.55
C THR A 14 0.91 0.99 13.44
N ILE A 15 1.10 1.51 12.22
CA ILE A 15 1.76 2.81 12.00
C ILE A 15 0.85 3.97 12.44
N ALA A 16 -0.43 3.93 12.12
CA ALA A 16 -1.39 4.97 12.51
C ALA A 16 -1.49 5.10 14.03
N ASP A 17 -1.61 3.97 14.73
CA ASP A 17 -1.68 3.93 16.19
C ASP A 17 -0.37 4.40 16.83
N PHE A 18 0.78 4.03 16.26
CA PHE A 18 2.08 4.54 16.70
C PHE A 18 2.16 6.07 16.57
N LEU A 19 1.81 6.63 15.42
CA LEU A 19 1.83 8.09 15.24
C LEU A 19 0.84 8.84 16.13
N ALA A 20 -0.27 8.20 16.50
CA ALA A 20 -1.23 8.78 17.43
C ALA A 20 -0.76 8.77 18.88
N THR A 21 -0.07 7.71 19.31
CA THR A 21 0.24 7.44 20.72
C THR A 21 1.72 7.58 21.10
N GLY A 22 2.63 7.49 20.14
CA GLY A 22 4.08 7.34 20.36
C GLY A 22 4.51 5.94 20.80
N HIS A 23 3.55 5.02 20.96
CA HIS A 23 3.83 3.66 21.41
C HIS A 23 3.72 2.67 20.25
N TYR A 24 4.84 2.03 19.91
CA TYR A 24 4.89 1.03 18.85
C TYR A 24 4.60 -0.36 19.38
N GLU A 25 3.50 -0.92 18.93
CA GLU A 25 3.05 -2.26 19.31
C GLU A 25 2.74 -3.08 18.06
N THR A 26 3.39 -4.24 17.92
CA THR A 26 3.12 -5.17 16.83
C THR A 26 1.86 -5.99 17.12
N ARG A 27 1.14 -6.35 16.05
CA ARG A 27 -0.11 -7.12 16.14
C ARG A 27 -0.16 -8.21 15.09
N PRO A 28 -0.97 -9.24 15.25
CA PRO A 28 -1.30 -10.16 14.18
C PRO A 28 -1.88 -9.40 12.97
N SER A 29 -1.48 -9.79 11.77
CA SER A 29 -2.00 -9.20 10.54
C SER A 29 -3.47 -9.55 10.33
N ILE A 30 -4.24 -8.58 9.85
CA ILE A 30 -5.65 -8.73 9.48
C ILE A 30 -5.72 -8.77 7.95
N ARG A 31 -6.41 -9.75 7.38
CA ARG A 31 -6.64 -9.84 5.94
C ARG A 31 -7.58 -8.74 5.46
N THR A 32 -7.19 -8.05 4.38
CA THR A 32 -7.95 -6.97 3.76
C THR A 32 -7.91 -7.06 2.23
N LEU A 33 -8.67 -6.19 1.55
CA LEU A 33 -8.63 -6.05 0.10
C LEU A 33 -7.28 -5.52 -0.40
N ALA A 34 -6.61 -4.68 0.38
CA ALA A 34 -5.29 -4.15 0.08
C ALA A 34 -4.20 -5.04 0.70
N SER A 35 -4.14 -6.30 0.25
CA SER A 35 -3.40 -7.39 0.90
C SER A 35 -1.91 -7.18 1.05
N ALA A 36 -1.26 -6.39 0.18
CA ALA A 36 0.16 -6.07 0.34
C ALA A 36 0.45 -5.15 1.55
N MET A 37 -0.58 -4.55 2.13
CA MET A 37 -0.51 -3.80 3.39
C MET A 37 -0.98 -4.61 4.60
N ASP A 38 -1.22 -5.93 4.48
CA ASP A 38 -1.62 -6.82 5.59
C ASP A 38 -0.42 -7.14 6.48
N VAL A 39 0.13 -6.11 7.10
CA VAL A 39 1.35 -6.18 7.90
C VAL A 39 1.10 -5.60 9.29
N GLY A 40 0.97 -6.48 10.28
CA GLY A 40 0.79 -6.10 11.69
C GLY A 40 2.11 -5.74 12.41
N ALA A 41 3.26 -6.14 11.84
CA ALA A 41 4.59 -5.88 12.36
C ALA A 41 5.51 -5.33 11.25
N PRO A 42 5.31 -4.07 10.80
CA PRO A 42 6.08 -3.50 9.70
C PRO A 42 7.56 -3.32 10.06
N SER A 43 8.43 -4.05 9.35
CA SER A 43 9.89 -3.99 9.55
C SER A 43 10.51 -2.66 9.16
N ASN A 44 9.89 -1.92 8.24
CA ASN A 44 10.36 -0.62 7.78
C ASN A 44 10.27 0.50 8.82
N MET A 45 9.72 0.25 10.01
CA MET A 45 9.75 1.17 11.14
C MET A 45 11.17 1.54 11.59
N GLU A 46 12.14 0.67 11.36
CA GLU A 46 13.55 0.97 11.61
C GLU A 46 14.04 2.17 10.81
N ARG A 47 13.59 2.29 9.54
CA ARG A 47 13.92 3.43 8.68
C ARG A 47 13.35 4.74 9.20
N LEU A 48 12.10 4.73 9.66
CA LEU A 48 11.49 5.92 10.26
C LEU A 48 12.25 6.36 11.52
N ARG A 49 12.64 5.41 12.39
CA ARG A 49 13.43 5.69 13.59
C ARG A 49 14.83 6.20 13.26
N HIS A 50 15.42 5.74 12.15
CA HIS A 50 16.73 6.25 11.70
C HIS A 50 16.63 7.67 11.14
N LEU A 51 15.59 7.95 10.34
CA LEU A 51 15.40 9.26 9.71
C LEU A 51 14.92 10.33 10.69
N PHE A 52 14.18 9.94 11.72
CA PHE A 52 13.59 10.83 12.72
C PHE A 52 14.07 10.40 14.11
N PRO A 53 15.08 11.06 14.68
CA PRO A 53 15.67 10.66 15.97
C PRO A 53 14.71 10.80 17.15
N ASP A 54 13.69 11.65 17.02
CA ASP A 54 12.66 11.82 18.05
C ASP A 54 11.23 11.73 17.46
N PHE A 55 10.31 11.30 18.30
CA PHE A 55 8.91 11.10 17.92
C PHE A 55 8.20 12.41 17.53
N GLY A 56 8.56 13.53 18.15
CA GLY A 56 7.96 14.83 17.84
C GLY A 56 8.26 15.26 16.40
N SER A 57 9.49 15.12 15.96
CA SER A 57 9.93 15.40 14.60
C SER A 57 9.21 14.49 13.59
N LEU A 58 9.11 13.20 13.87
CA LEU A 58 8.37 12.26 13.02
C LEU A 58 6.91 12.64 12.90
N ARG A 59 6.24 12.90 14.02
CA ARG A 59 4.82 13.25 14.05
C ARG A 59 4.49 14.56 13.34
N THR A 60 5.44 15.47 13.30
CA THR A 60 5.28 16.74 12.56
C THR A 60 5.42 16.54 11.06
N ALA A 61 6.26 15.60 10.62
CA ALA A 61 6.57 15.37 9.21
C ALA A 61 5.62 14.38 8.53
N VAL A 62 5.00 13.46 9.28
CA VAL A 62 4.25 12.32 8.74
C VAL A 62 2.91 12.15 9.44
N GLU A 63 1.86 12.06 8.66
CA GLU A 63 0.52 11.66 9.11
C GLU A 63 0.16 10.27 8.57
N CYS A 64 -0.74 9.56 9.25
CA CYS A 64 -1.18 8.23 8.81
C CYS A 64 -2.67 8.04 9.08
N TYR A 65 -3.38 7.56 8.05
CA TYR A 65 -4.82 7.34 8.10
C TYR A 65 -5.16 5.89 7.74
N PRO A 66 -5.82 5.13 8.64
CA PRO A 66 -6.29 3.80 8.34
C PRO A 66 -7.59 3.84 7.53
N VAL A 67 -7.72 2.95 6.56
CA VAL A 67 -8.86 2.85 5.65
C VAL A 67 -9.38 1.42 5.68
N HIS A 68 -10.66 1.23 5.96
CA HIS A 68 -11.29 -0.08 5.98
C HIS A 68 -11.78 -0.51 4.58
N ASP A 69 -12.01 -1.79 4.37
CA ASP A 69 -12.36 -2.39 3.09
C ASP A 69 -13.59 -1.77 2.41
N GLN A 70 -14.62 -1.40 3.19
CA GLN A 70 -15.80 -0.76 2.64
C GLN A 70 -15.47 0.61 2.00
N ALA A 71 -14.58 1.38 2.60
CA ALA A 71 -14.11 2.65 2.08
C ALA A 71 -13.27 2.45 0.80
N ILE A 72 -12.44 1.41 0.77
CA ILE A 72 -11.67 1.02 -0.42
C ILE A 72 -12.61 0.66 -1.57
N ARG A 73 -13.61 -0.19 -1.32
CA ARG A 73 -14.65 -0.55 -2.31
C ARG A 73 -15.39 0.67 -2.85
N PHE A 74 -15.81 1.54 -1.95
CA PHE A 74 -16.51 2.77 -2.33
C PHE A 74 -15.63 3.65 -3.22
N GLN A 75 -14.35 3.82 -2.88
CA GLN A 75 -13.43 4.66 -3.66
C GLN A 75 -13.21 4.10 -5.07
N ILE A 76 -13.01 2.78 -5.21
CA ILE A 76 -12.87 2.14 -6.52
C ILE A 76 -14.11 2.39 -7.37
N ALA A 77 -15.31 2.14 -6.83
CA ALA A 77 -16.57 2.32 -7.55
C ALA A 77 -16.83 3.78 -7.93
N LYS A 78 -16.58 4.71 -7.00
CA LYS A 78 -16.73 6.15 -7.18
C LYS A 78 -15.85 6.68 -8.31
N ASP A 79 -14.56 6.35 -8.30
CA ASP A 79 -13.62 6.88 -9.28
C ASP A 79 -13.83 6.25 -10.66
N TYR A 80 -14.20 4.98 -10.71
CA TYR A 80 -14.60 4.35 -11.96
C TYR A 80 -15.83 5.00 -12.56
N SER A 81 -16.89 5.21 -11.76
CA SER A 81 -18.13 5.85 -12.23
C SER A 81 -17.89 7.31 -12.66
N ARG A 82 -17.05 8.05 -11.96
CA ARG A 82 -16.84 9.48 -12.20
C ARG A 82 -15.84 9.79 -13.30
N PHE A 83 -14.79 9.02 -13.40
CA PHE A 83 -13.62 9.31 -14.24
C PHE A 83 -13.27 8.20 -15.23
N GLY A 84 -13.96 7.05 -15.19
CA GLY A 84 -13.57 5.85 -15.93
C GLY A 84 -12.20 5.29 -15.49
N ARG A 85 -11.71 5.69 -14.31
CA ARG A 85 -10.41 5.27 -13.79
C ARG A 85 -10.55 4.12 -12.81
N LEU A 86 -9.85 3.05 -13.11
CA LEU A 86 -9.85 1.86 -12.29
C LEU A 86 -8.57 1.79 -11.47
N TRP A 87 -8.70 1.64 -10.17
CA TRP A 87 -7.58 1.54 -9.24
C TRP A 87 -7.48 0.15 -8.64
N CYS A 88 -6.26 -0.30 -8.34
CA CYS A 88 -6.08 -1.43 -7.44
C CYS A 88 -6.47 -1.02 -6.00
N PRO A 89 -6.79 -1.97 -5.11
CA PRO A 89 -7.20 -1.66 -3.74
C PRO A 89 -6.20 -0.78 -2.98
N HIS A 90 -4.90 -1.00 -3.19
CA HIS A 90 -3.83 -0.23 -2.54
C HIS A 90 -3.81 1.25 -2.98
N THR A 91 -3.93 1.50 -4.28
CA THR A 91 -4.01 2.87 -4.83
C THR A 91 -5.29 3.56 -4.37
N ALA A 92 -6.42 2.84 -4.36
CA ALA A 92 -7.70 3.36 -3.88
C ALA A 92 -7.65 3.78 -2.41
N THR A 93 -6.85 3.10 -1.57
CA THR A 93 -6.61 3.50 -0.18
C THR A 93 -6.02 4.91 -0.11
N GLY A 94 -5.04 5.23 -0.96
CA GLY A 94 -4.45 6.56 -1.05
C GLY A 94 -5.44 7.63 -1.52
N PHE A 95 -6.23 7.33 -2.56
CA PHE A 95 -7.27 8.25 -3.06
C PHE A 95 -8.37 8.49 -2.04
N TRP A 96 -8.77 7.47 -1.27
CA TRP A 96 -9.72 7.66 -0.18
C TRP A 96 -9.20 8.67 0.85
N VAL A 97 -7.97 8.53 1.29
CA VAL A 97 -7.37 9.47 2.24
C VAL A 97 -7.33 10.87 1.64
N TYR A 98 -6.83 11.02 0.41
CA TYR A 98 -6.79 12.30 -0.28
C TYR A 98 -8.16 12.99 -0.34
N ASP A 99 -9.20 12.26 -0.75
CA ASP A 99 -10.55 12.80 -0.90
C ASP A 99 -11.18 13.22 0.44
N ASN A 100 -10.73 12.64 1.55
CA ASN A 100 -11.19 12.95 2.90
C ASN A 100 -10.30 13.97 3.65
N LEU A 101 -9.22 14.45 3.05
CA LEU A 101 -8.49 15.60 3.59
C LEU A 101 -9.36 16.86 3.50
N PRO A 102 -9.21 17.83 4.42
CA PRO A 102 -9.89 19.11 4.34
C PRO A 102 -9.70 19.77 2.97
N GLU A 103 -10.75 20.33 2.41
CA GLU A 103 -10.72 20.95 1.08
C GLU A 103 -9.65 22.04 0.98
N SER A 104 -9.55 22.89 1.98
CA SER A 104 -8.52 23.92 2.08
C SER A 104 -7.11 23.34 1.90
N ARG A 105 -6.84 22.17 2.48
CA ARG A 105 -5.55 21.51 2.40
C ARG A 105 -5.32 20.89 1.01
N ARG A 106 -6.37 20.35 0.37
CA ARG A 106 -6.29 19.75 -0.96
C ARG A 106 -6.03 20.79 -2.05
N LEU A 107 -6.56 21.99 -1.89
CA LEU A 107 -6.46 23.09 -2.88
C LEU A 107 -5.20 23.95 -2.69
N ASP A 108 -4.59 23.93 -1.51
CA ASP A 108 -3.41 24.76 -1.18
C ASP A 108 -2.14 24.35 -1.94
N LYS A 109 -2.04 23.09 -2.34
CA LYS A 109 -0.84 22.53 -2.97
C LYS A 109 -1.15 21.41 -3.96
N ALA A 110 -0.17 21.08 -4.79
CA ALA A 110 -0.22 19.89 -5.62
C ALA A 110 0.01 18.63 -4.76
N TRP A 111 -0.80 17.61 -4.98
CA TRP A 111 -0.69 16.30 -4.34
C TRP A 111 -0.28 15.24 -5.33
N ILE A 112 0.55 14.31 -4.89
CA ILE A 112 0.93 13.11 -5.63
C ILE A 112 0.39 11.90 -4.86
N VAL A 113 -0.57 11.20 -5.45
CA VAL A 113 -1.02 9.91 -4.95
C VAL A 113 -0.24 8.82 -5.67
N VAL A 114 0.49 8.01 -4.90
CA VAL A 114 1.34 6.96 -5.47
C VAL A 114 0.48 5.79 -5.95
N ALA A 115 0.47 5.53 -7.25
CA ALA A 115 -0.12 4.34 -7.84
C ALA A 115 0.83 3.15 -7.66
N THR A 116 0.37 2.11 -6.95
CA THR A 116 1.24 1.02 -6.49
C THR A 116 1.24 -0.20 -7.39
N ALA A 117 0.13 -0.49 -8.08
CA ALA A 117 -0.01 -1.63 -8.97
C ALA A 117 -1.12 -1.41 -10.01
N HIS A 118 -1.04 -2.16 -11.12
CA HIS A 118 -2.12 -2.18 -12.10
C HIS A 118 -3.34 -2.95 -11.54
N PRO A 119 -4.59 -2.47 -11.74
CA PRO A 119 -5.81 -3.13 -11.26
C PRO A 119 -5.99 -4.56 -11.76
N ALA A 120 -5.48 -4.91 -12.94
CA ALA A 120 -5.50 -6.27 -13.48
C ALA A 120 -4.82 -7.31 -12.59
N LYS A 121 -3.91 -6.93 -11.70
CA LYS A 121 -3.32 -7.83 -10.70
C LYS A 121 -4.32 -8.23 -9.59
N PHE A 122 -5.45 -7.58 -9.51
CA PHE A 122 -6.50 -7.75 -8.50
C PHE A 122 -7.88 -7.96 -9.14
N ASN A 123 -7.92 -8.60 -10.31
CA ASN A 123 -9.13 -8.82 -11.10
C ASN A 123 -10.28 -9.37 -10.26
N ASN A 124 -10.02 -10.41 -9.48
CA ASN A 124 -11.00 -11.07 -8.62
C ASN A 124 -11.66 -10.13 -7.58
N ILE A 125 -11.00 -9.04 -7.23
CA ILE A 125 -11.53 -8.03 -6.30
C ILE A 125 -12.23 -6.92 -7.09
N VAL A 126 -11.51 -6.35 -8.06
CA VAL A 126 -11.92 -5.11 -8.73
C VAL A 126 -13.11 -5.32 -9.66
N GLN A 127 -13.14 -6.43 -10.42
CA GLN A 127 -14.27 -6.77 -11.29
C GLN A 127 -15.59 -6.84 -10.53
N GLY A 128 -15.60 -7.49 -9.37
CA GLY A 128 -16.80 -7.61 -8.53
C GLY A 128 -17.27 -6.28 -7.92
N ILE A 129 -16.40 -5.27 -7.82
CA ILE A 129 -16.75 -3.95 -7.29
C ILE A 129 -17.43 -3.09 -8.36
N VAL A 130 -16.91 -3.11 -9.59
CA VAL A 130 -17.38 -2.24 -10.69
C VAL A 130 -18.22 -2.98 -11.73
N ASN A 131 -18.52 -4.24 -11.48
CA ASN A 131 -19.31 -5.12 -12.35
C ASN A 131 -18.78 -5.19 -13.80
N LEU A 132 -17.45 -5.30 -13.95
CA LEU A 132 -16.79 -5.52 -15.23
C LEU A 132 -16.63 -7.03 -15.49
N GLN A 133 -16.82 -7.44 -16.73
CA GLN A 133 -16.55 -8.82 -17.14
C GLN A 133 -15.05 -9.08 -17.28
N GLU A 134 -14.30 -8.08 -17.74
CA GLU A 134 -12.87 -8.19 -17.98
C GLU A 134 -12.16 -6.86 -17.70
N ILE A 135 -10.95 -6.94 -17.21
CA ILE A 135 -10.04 -5.81 -17.09
C ILE A 135 -8.88 -6.02 -18.04
N GLU A 136 -8.65 -5.07 -18.92
CA GLU A 136 -7.55 -5.11 -19.86
C GLU A 136 -6.22 -5.34 -19.14
N ILE A 137 -5.49 -6.37 -19.57
CA ILE A 137 -4.15 -6.67 -19.06
C ILE A 137 -3.14 -5.98 -19.97
N PRO A 138 -2.33 -5.02 -19.47
CA PRO A 138 -1.33 -4.38 -20.29
C PRO A 138 -0.33 -5.39 -20.89
N PRO A 139 0.12 -5.23 -22.15
CA PRO A 139 1.02 -6.17 -22.79
C PRO A 139 2.28 -6.53 -21.97
N PRO A 140 2.95 -5.59 -21.28
CA PRO A 140 4.08 -5.95 -20.43
C PRO A 140 3.71 -6.87 -19.25
N LEU A 141 2.50 -6.75 -18.72
CA LEU A 141 2.02 -7.65 -17.67
C LEU A 141 1.58 -9.00 -18.23
N ALA A 142 0.92 -9.01 -19.40
CA ALA A 142 0.51 -10.24 -20.07
C ALA A 142 1.71 -11.13 -20.40
N SER A 143 2.78 -10.56 -20.94
CA SER A 143 4.00 -11.32 -21.26
C SER A 143 4.66 -11.95 -20.03
N LEU A 144 4.56 -11.30 -18.85
CA LEU A 144 5.09 -11.87 -17.61
C LEU A 144 4.26 -13.05 -17.10
N LEU A 145 2.94 -13.04 -17.35
CA LEU A 145 2.05 -14.13 -16.92
C LEU A 145 2.28 -15.44 -17.73
N GLU A 146 2.91 -15.35 -18.89
CA GLU A 146 3.27 -16.51 -19.73
C GLU A 146 4.60 -17.15 -19.30
N LEU A 147 5.38 -16.47 -18.46
CA LEU A 147 6.66 -16.99 -18.01
C LEU A 147 6.49 -18.08 -16.94
N PRO A 148 7.35 -19.11 -16.93
CA PRO A 148 7.34 -20.08 -15.87
C PRO A 148 7.69 -19.43 -14.53
N VAL A 149 6.98 -19.84 -13.48
CA VAL A 149 7.31 -19.39 -12.13
C VAL A 149 8.57 -20.10 -11.66
N GLN A 150 9.60 -19.32 -11.31
CA GLN A 150 10.84 -19.83 -10.74
C GLN A 150 11.02 -19.22 -9.36
N PHE A 151 11.15 -20.07 -8.35
CA PHE A 151 11.43 -19.66 -6.99
C PHE A 151 12.16 -20.77 -6.23
N GLU A 152 12.92 -20.39 -5.23
CA GLU A 152 13.50 -21.27 -4.22
C GLU A 152 12.93 -20.94 -2.85
N SER A 153 12.52 -21.96 -2.09
CA SER A 153 12.08 -21.79 -0.71
C SER A 153 13.29 -21.79 0.20
N LEU A 154 13.44 -20.73 0.98
CA LEU A 154 14.54 -20.56 1.92
C LEU A 154 14.04 -20.60 3.36
N GLY A 155 14.92 -20.97 4.28
CA GLY A 155 14.73 -20.71 5.70
C GLY A 155 14.71 -19.21 6.01
N THR A 156 14.28 -18.85 7.22
CA THR A 156 14.18 -17.46 7.67
C THR A 156 15.53 -16.86 8.13
N GLU A 157 16.55 -17.66 8.18
CA GLU A 157 17.87 -17.28 8.69
C GLU A 157 18.69 -16.56 7.59
N LEU A 158 19.49 -15.59 8.02
CA LEU A 158 20.31 -14.77 7.10
C LEU A 158 21.34 -15.61 6.34
N GLU A 159 21.88 -16.63 6.98
CA GLU A 159 22.83 -17.58 6.40
C GLU A 159 22.23 -18.31 5.18
N ALA A 160 20.99 -18.81 5.31
CA ALA A 160 20.30 -19.50 4.22
C ALA A 160 20.10 -18.60 2.98
N PHE A 161 19.83 -17.32 3.21
CA PHE A 161 19.75 -16.33 2.13
C PHE A 161 21.12 -16.06 1.48
N GLY A 162 22.17 -15.91 2.28
CA GLY A 162 23.54 -15.73 1.79
C GLY A 162 24.04 -16.89 0.94
N GLU A 163 23.77 -18.12 1.36
CA GLU A 163 24.10 -19.34 0.62
C GLU A 163 23.34 -19.43 -0.71
N ALA A 164 22.06 -19.05 -0.72
CA ALA A 164 21.27 -19.03 -1.96
C ALA A 164 21.81 -18.01 -2.95
N LEU A 165 22.13 -16.80 -2.51
CA LEU A 165 22.73 -15.78 -3.38
C LEU A 165 24.06 -16.24 -3.99
N ALA A 166 24.93 -16.86 -3.19
CA ALA A 166 26.22 -17.37 -3.68
C ALA A 166 26.07 -18.48 -4.74
N ARG A 167 24.95 -19.23 -4.73
CA ARG A 167 24.64 -20.21 -5.79
C ARG A 167 24.12 -19.57 -7.09
N TRP A 168 23.48 -18.40 -7.01
CA TRP A 168 22.93 -17.72 -8.18
C TRP A 168 23.98 -16.96 -8.99
N ASP A 169 25.10 -16.61 -8.39
CA ASP A 169 26.22 -15.92 -9.05
C ASP A 169 27.16 -16.89 -9.82
N ASN A 170 26.91 -18.22 -9.80
CA ASN A 170 27.62 -19.23 -10.54
C ASN A 170 26.74 -19.87 -11.63
#